data_1e78011fcaf26fccc29a9c3d5be583ea
#
_entry.id   1e78011fcaf26fccc29a9c3d5be583ea
#
_cell.length_a   1.000
_cell.length_b   1.000
_cell.length_c   1.000
_cell.angle_alpha   90.00
_cell.angle_beta   90.00
_cell.angle_gamma   90.00
#
_symmetry.space_group_name_H-M   'P 1'
#
loop_
_entity.id
_entity.type
_entity.pdbx_description
1 polymer ?
#
loop_
_entity_poly.entity_id
_entity_poly.type
_entity_poly.pdbx_seq_one_letter_code
_entity_poly.pdbx_strand_id
1 'polypeptide(L)'
;MAVPVLIIGAGIIGCAIARELSARGVHVQIIDDRPVAGGATQASAGILAPYIEAHDRGLLLDLGVRSLALYDDWIAAVSGDAGVPIEYRRPGTLEIALDADHAADLRRATSGGNPQWLDRDATCALEPALGSIEGALFVTTHGYVAAPELTAALARAAEHHGATFRRSRAERIERVSSHLRVVTASGAIDADRVVLAAGSWTGALAGDRWAAAPVRPVRGQLLQLGWQGPPVTRILWGPECYIVPRADGSLLVGATVEDVGFDERATAAGVRDLLDAACELLPQGWGATFMNVRVGLRPATPDDLPLVGEGETEGLVYATGHYRNGVLLAPLTARLVADLIVEGKRDPALEMLAPGRFASRT
;
A
#
# COMPACT_ATOMS: atom_id res chain seq x y z
N MET A 1 -21.38 -7.37 25.33
CA MET A 1 -20.42 -6.33 25.77
C MET A 1 -19.83 -5.71 24.52
N ALA A 2 -19.61 -4.40 24.50
CA ALA A 2 -18.97 -3.71 23.38
C ALA A 2 -17.50 -4.17 23.22
N VAL A 3 -17.02 -4.21 21.99
CA VAL A 3 -15.60 -4.47 21.69
C VAL A 3 -14.83 -3.17 21.89
N PRO A 4 -13.70 -3.13 22.61
CA PRO A 4 -12.92 -1.90 22.76
C PRO A 4 -12.56 -1.24 21.44
N VAL A 5 -12.03 -2.01 20.48
CA VAL A 5 -11.74 -1.49 19.12
C VAL A 5 -12.19 -2.48 18.06
N LEU A 6 -13.05 -2.02 17.15
CA LEU A 6 -13.45 -2.74 15.95
C LEU A 6 -12.78 -2.13 14.71
N ILE A 7 -12.10 -2.95 13.93
CA ILE A 7 -11.47 -2.53 12.65
C ILE A 7 -12.30 -3.08 11.49
N ILE A 8 -12.69 -2.22 10.57
CA ILE A 8 -13.37 -2.60 9.32
C ILE A 8 -12.37 -2.60 8.19
N GLY A 9 -12.03 -3.78 7.68
CA GLY A 9 -11.08 -4.01 6.60
C GLY A 9 -9.83 -4.78 7.05
N ALA A 10 -9.58 -5.92 6.41
CA ALA A 10 -8.43 -6.80 6.62
C ALA A 10 -7.38 -6.68 5.49
N GLY A 11 -7.24 -5.50 4.90
CA GLY A 11 -6.11 -5.12 4.06
C GLY A 11 -4.87 -4.83 4.91
N ILE A 12 -3.76 -4.46 4.25
CA ILE A 12 -2.48 -4.22 4.94
C ILE A 12 -2.60 -3.16 6.04
N ILE A 13 -3.37 -2.10 5.83
CA ILE A 13 -3.55 -1.02 6.82
C ILE A 13 -4.31 -1.54 8.05
N GLY A 14 -5.45 -2.21 7.85
CA GLY A 14 -6.24 -2.76 8.96
C GLY A 14 -5.47 -3.80 9.76
N CYS A 15 -4.76 -4.71 9.09
CA CYS A 15 -3.93 -5.73 9.76
C CYS A 15 -2.73 -5.12 10.51
N ALA A 16 -2.09 -4.08 9.96
CA ALA A 16 -1.01 -3.38 10.63
C ALA A 16 -1.48 -2.67 11.91
N ILE A 17 -2.62 -1.98 11.84
CA ILE A 17 -3.24 -1.33 13.01
C ILE A 17 -3.66 -2.38 14.05
N ALA A 18 -4.25 -3.49 13.60
CA ALA A 18 -4.67 -4.56 14.51
C ALA A 18 -3.49 -5.13 15.29
N ARG A 19 -2.37 -5.43 14.61
CA ARG A 19 -1.15 -5.91 15.25
C ARG A 19 -0.60 -4.89 16.23
N GLU A 20 -0.54 -3.63 15.85
CA GLU A 20 0.04 -2.58 16.68
C GLU A 20 -0.80 -2.34 17.95
N LEU A 21 -2.13 -2.30 17.83
CA LEU A 21 -3.03 -2.14 18.97
C LEU A 21 -3.03 -3.37 19.89
N SER A 22 -3.11 -4.58 19.33
CA SER A 22 -3.14 -5.81 20.14
C SER A 22 -1.81 -6.04 20.85
N ALA A 23 -0.67 -5.71 20.24
CA ALA A 23 0.65 -5.75 20.88
C ALA A 23 0.77 -4.76 22.06
N ARG A 24 -0.04 -3.69 22.07
CA ARG A 24 -0.17 -2.75 23.19
C ARG A 24 -1.24 -3.16 24.23
N GLY A 25 -1.77 -4.40 24.13
CA GLY A 25 -2.74 -4.95 25.06
C GLY A 25 -4.19 -4.50 24.83
N VAL A 26 -4.50 -3.86 23.70
CA VAL A 26 -5.88 -3.50 23.35
C VAL A 26 -6.60 -4.71 22.75
N HIS A 27 -7.80 -5.01 23.22
CA HIS A 27 -8.63 -6.04 22.61
C HIS A 27 -9.22 -5.53 21.29
N VAL A 28 -8.85 -6.19 20.18
CA VAL A 28 -9.19 -5.81 18.81
C VAL A 28 -10.01 -6.90 18.15
N GLN A 29 -11.09 -6.51 17.47
CA GLN A 29 -11.78 -7.35 16.51
C GLN A 29 -11.68 -6.75 15.11
N ILE A 30 -11.37 -7.58 14.10
CA ILE A 30 -11.33 -7.18 12.70
C ILE A 30 -12.49 -7.86 11.96
N ILE A 31 -13.19 -7.10 11.10
CA ILE A 31 -14.19 -7.66 10.19
C ILE A 31 -13.87 -7.29 8.74
N ASP A 32 -14.05 -8.26 7.84
CA ASP A 32 -13.99 -8.07 6.39
C ASP A 32 -14.87 -9.14 5.74
N ASP A 33 -15.48 -8.85 4.58
CA ASP A 33 -16.23 -9.84 3.80
C ASP A 33 -15.31 -10.59 2.81
N ARG A 34 -14.09 -10.12 2.63
CA ARG A 34 -13.03 -10.73 1.81
C ARG A 34 -12.00 -11.47 2.67
N PRO A 35 -11.20 -12.35 2.07
CA PRO A 35 -10.02 -12.90 2.75
C PRO A 35 -9.05 -11.78 3.16
N VAL A 36 -8.20 -12.06 4.12
CA VAL A 36 -7.07 -11.18 4.47
C VAL A 36 -6.28 -10.83 3.21
N ALA A 37 -5.92 -9.57 3.05
CA ALA A 37 -5.28 -9.00 1.87
C ALA A 37 -6.16 -9.00 0.58
N GLY A 38 -7.43 -9.37 0.61
CA GLY A 38 -8.28 -9.57 -0.56
C GLY A 38 -8.75 -8.29 -1.29
N GLY A 39 -8.31 -7.10 -0.86
CA GLY A 39 -8.56 -5.82 -1.53
C GLY A 39 -7.39 -5.40 -2.44
N ALA A 40 -7.04 -4.11 -2.43
CA ALA A 40 -5.91 -3.57 -3.20
C ALA A 40 -4.57 -4.28 -2.90
N THR A 41 -4.40 -4.79 -1.70
CA THR A 41 -3.18 -5.45 -1.22
C THR A 41 -2.79 -6.67 -2.07
N GLN A 42 -3.76 -7.47 -2.54
CA GLN A 42 -3.49 -8.66 -3.37
C GLN A 42 -2.78 -8.34 -4.69
N ALA A 43 -2.98 -7.13 -5.20
CA ALA A 43 -2.40 -6.66 -6.46
C ALA A 43 -1.31 -5.60 -6.25
N SER A 44 -0.67 -5.60 -5.08
CA SER A 44 0.45 -4.71 -4.80
C SER A 44 1.79 -5.41 -5.07
N ALA A 45 2.69 -4.72 -5.76
CA ALA A 45 4.07 -5.15 -5.93
C ALA A 45 4.91 -4.98 -4.65
N GLY A 46 4.40 -4.21 -3.68
CA GLY A 46 5.04 -3.99 -2.39
C GLY A 46 6.25 -3.07 -2.43
N ILE A 47 6.36 -2.20 -3.43
CA ILE A 47 7.49 -1.27 -3.58
C ILE A 47 7.52 -0.26 -2.43
N LEU A 48 8.73 0.02 -1.95
CA LEU A 48 9.04 0.93 -0.86
C LEU A 48 9.99 2.01 -1.41
N ALA A 49 9.43 2.97 -2.17
CA ALA A 49 10.19 3.93 -2.96
C ALA A 49 9.67 5.36 -2.78
N PRO A 50 9.81 5.97 -1.58
CA PRO A 50 9.25 7.29 -1.30
C PRO A 50 9.78 8.38 -2.22
N TYR A 51 11.01 8.28 -2.71
CA TYR A 51 11.64 9.32 -3.51
C TYR A 51 11.22 9.33 -4.98
N ILE A 52 10.63 8.23 -5.47
CA ILE A 52 10.03 8.14 -6.82
C ILE A 52 8.52 8.43 -6.75
N GLU A 53 7.82 7.87 -5.78
CA GLU A 53 6.37 8.01 -5.65
C GLU A 53 5.92 9.43 -5.27
N ALA A 54 6.77 10.20 -4.60
CA ALA A 54 6.48 11.57 -4.17
C ALA A 54 7.40 12.56 -4.90
N HIS A 55 7.13 12.80 -6.19
CA HIS A 55 7.89 13.76 -7.01
C HIS A 55 7.88 15.19 -6.45
N ASP A 56 6.77 15.59 -5.83
CA ASP A 56 6.64 16.88 -5.15
C ASP A 56 7.05 16.73 -3.69
N ARG A 57 8.12 17.39 -3.29
CA ARG A 57 8.67 17.44 -1.93
C ARG A 57 7.63 17.95 -0.94
N GLY A 58 6.66 17.14 -0.60
CA GLY A 58 5.56 17.50 0.25
C GLY A 58 5.40 16.54 1.42
N LEU A 59 4.24 16.62 2.07
CA LEU A 59 3.88 15.76 3.19
C LEU A 59 4.00 14.27 2.85
N LEU A 60 3.64 13.85 1.64
CA LEU A 60 3.71 12.45 1.22
C LEU A 60 5.15 11.91 1.25
N LEU A 61 6.13 12.71 0.81
CA LEU A 61 7.54 12.35 0.89
C LEU A 61 8.00 12.20 2.35
N ASP A 62 7.66 13.16 3.22
CA ASP A 62 8.01 13.09 4.64
C ASP A 62 7.43 11.83 5.30
N LEU A 63 6.14 11.55 5.08
CA LEU A 63 5.48 10.35 5.58
C LEU A 63 6.13 9.07 5.04
N GLY A 64 6.45 9.04 3.75
CA GLY A 64 7.09 7.90 3.10
C GLY A 64 8.48 7.61 3.66
N VAL A 65 9.30 8.64 3.85
CA VAL A 65 10.65 8.52 4.44
C VAL A 65 10.57 8.08 5.90
N ARG A 66 9.70 8.70 6.71
CA ARG A 66 9.46 8.30 8.10
C ARG A 66 9.00 6.84 8.20
N SER A 67 8.12 6.44 7.31
CA SER A 67 7.60 5.07 7.29
C SER A 67 8.67 4.07 6.84
N LEU A 68 9.44 4.40 5.80
CA LEU A 68 10.54 3.56 5.32
C LEU A 68 11.60 3.31 6.40
N ALA A 69 11.87 4.31 7.24
CA ALA A 69 12.81 4.18 8.35
C ALA A 69 12.37 3.18 9.43
N LEU A 70 11.07 2.86 9.49
CA LEU A 70 10.54 1.88 10.46
C LEU A 70 10.63 0.44 9.96
N TYR A 71 10.83 0.22 8.65
CA TYR A 71 10.60 -1.06 8.01
C TYR A 71 11.47 -2.19 8.55
N ASP A 72 12.77 -1.97 8.75
CA ASP A 72 13.70 -3.04 9.14
C ASP A 72 13.29 -3.65 10.49
N ASP A 73 13.11 -2.83 11.51
CA ASP A 73 12.67 -3.27 12.84
C ASP A 73 11.25 -3.80 12.84
N TRP A 74 10.37 -3.17 12.07
CA TRP A 74 8.97 -3.55 11.99
C TRP A 74 8.79 -4.94 11.37
N ILE A 75 9.49 -5.23 10.25
CA ILE A 75 9.47 -6.57 9.61
C ILE A 75 10.03 -7.63 10.56
N ALA A 76 11.11 -7.33 11.27
CA ALA A 76 11.69 -8.26 12.24
C ALA A 76 10.69 -8.59 13.37
N ALA A 77 10.02 -7.57 13.91
CA ALA A 77 9.00 -7.75 14.95
C ALA A 77 7.78 -8.55 14.45
N VAL A 78 7.24 -8.18 13.26
CA VAL A 78 6.09 -8.90 12.67
C VAL A 78 6.44 -10.36 12.36
N SER A 79 7.63 -10.62 11.81
CA SER A 79 8.10 -11.97 11.52
C SER A 79 8.24 -12.81 12.79
N GLY A 80 8.76 -12.20 13.87
CA GLY A 80 8.86 -12.84 15.19
C GLY A 80 7.50 -13.20 15.78
N ASP A 81 6.56 -12.24 15.80
CA ASP A 81 5.21 -12.44 16.33
C ASP A 81 4.41 -13.48 15.50
N ALA A 82 4.54 -13.43 14.18
CA ALA A 82 3.83 -14.33 13.27
C ALA A 82 4.45 -15.74 13.17
N GLY A 83 5.72 -15.92 13.58
CA GLY A 83 6.47 -17.15 13.47
C GLY A 83 6.75 -17.59 12.01
N VAL A 84 6.78 -16.64 11.06
CA VAL A 84 7.04 -16.92 9.63
C VAL A 84 7.99 -15.88 9.03
N PRO A 85 8.87 -16.26 8.11
CA PRO A 85 9.69 -15.32 7.38
C PRO A 85 8.83 -14.50 6.41
N ILE A 86 9.25 -13.26 6.17
CA ILE A 86 8.62 -12.34 5.22
C ILE A 86 9.65 -12.00 4.15
N GLU A 87 9.28 -12.12 2.88
CA GLU A 87 10.14 -11.65 1.80
C GLU A 87 10.18 -10.11 1.81
N TYR A 88 11.28 -9.60 2.30
CA TYR A 88 11.60 -8.17 2.37
C TYR A 88 13.03 -7.97 1.92
N ARG A 89 13.27 -7.06 0.98
CA ARG A 89 14.58 -6.77 0.43
C ARG A 89 14.77 -5.28 0.14
N ARG A 90 16.02 -4.82 0.26
CA ARG A 90 16.43 -3.44 -0.03
C ARG A 90 17.47 -3.40 -1.17
N PRO A 91 17.13 -3.84 -2.39
CA PRO A 91 18.10 -3.89 -3.49
C PRO A 91 18.35 -2.53 -4.15
N GLY A 92 17.56 -1.51 -3.80
CA GLY A 92 17.50 -0.25 -4.51
C GLY A 92 16.58 -0.29 -5.72
N THR A 93 16.38 0.89 -6.31
CA THR A 93 15.59 1.08 -7.52
C THR A 93 16.44 1.77 -8.58
N LEU A 94 16.40 1.28 -9.79
CA LEU A 94 16.91 1.93 -10.99
C LEU A 94 15.73 2.58 -11.72
N GLU A 95 15.66 3.91 -11.73
CA GLU A 95 14.73 4.67 -12.55
C GLU A 95 15.36 4.86 -13.93
N ILE A 96 14.81 4.17 -14.92
CA ILE A 96 15.43 3.94 -16.23
C ILE A 96 15.05 5.04 -17.19
N ALA A 97 16.04 5.69 -17.80
CA ALA A 97 15.84 6.59 -18.93
C ALA A 97 15.99 5.83 -20.24
N LEU A 98 14.96 5.86 -21.09
CA LEU A 98 14.95 5.22 -22.41
C LEU A 98 15.46 6.15 -23.51
N ASP A 99 15.40 7.47 -23.29
CA ASP A 99 15.83 8.50 -24.22
C ASP A 99 16.65 9.61 -23.54
N ALA A 100 17.23 10.50 -24.34
CA ALA A 100 18.12 11.56 -23.89
C ALA A 100 17.38 12.65 -23.08
N ASP A 101 16.13 12.93 -23.41
CA ASP A 101 15.34 13.97 -22.72
C ASP A 101 14.98 13.48 -21.31
N HIS A 102 14.50 12.26 -21.19
CA HIS A 102 14.24 11.63 -19.91
C HIS A 102 15.52 11.50 -19.06
N ALA A 103 16.66 11.13 -19.68
CA ALA A 103 17.94 11.10 -18.99
C ALA A 103 18.37 12.47 -18.45
N ALA A 104 18.10 13.55 -19.20
CA ALA A 104 18.38 14.90 -18.74
C ALA A 104 17.46 15.31 -17.58
N ASP A 105 16.21 14.89 -17.55
CA ASP A 105 15.29 15.15 -16.46
C ASP A 105 15.71 14.41 -15.19
N LEU A 106 16.03 13.13 -15.28
CA LEU A 106 16.48 12.34 -14.13
C LEU A 106 17.79 12.86 -13.53
N ARG A 107 18.74 13.31 -14.36
CA ARG A 107 19.99 13.92 -13.87
C ARG A 107 19.75 15.22 -13.09
N ARG A 108 18.68 15.96 -13.40
CA ARG A 108 18.29 17.18 -12.68
C ARG A 108 17.51 16.89 -11.42
N ALA A 109 16.90 15.71 -11.30
CA ALA A 109 16.13 15.28 -10.15
C ALA A 109 17.08 15.04 -8.97
N THR A 110 17.33 16.08 -8.17
CA THR A 110 18.10 16.01 -6.92
C THR A 110 17.21 15.57 -5.75
N SER A 111 16.40 14.54 -5.96
CA SER A 111 15.53 13.99 -4.91
C SER A 111 16.37 13.44 -3.73
N GLY A 112 15.81 13.40 -2.53
CA GLY A 112 16.46 12.79 -1.37
C GLY A 112 16.79 11.31 -1.59
N GLY A 113 17.41 10.65 -0.61
CA GLY A 113 17.72 9.21 -0.70
C GLY A 113 19.09 8.92 -1.32
N ASN A 114 19.91 9.95 -1.53
CA ASN A 114 21.25 9.86 -2.10
C ASN A 114 21.26 9.19 -3.50
N PRO A 115 20.51 9.74 -4.49
CA PRO A 115 20.43 9.18 -5.82
C PRO A 115 21.77 9.33 -6.54
N GLN A 116 22.15 8.30 -7.30
CA GLN A 116 23.34 8.30 -8.15
C GLN A 116 22.93 8.09 -9.60
N TRP A 117 23.34 8.99 -10.49
CA TRP A 117 23.21 8.74 -11.92
C TRP A 117 24.23 7.69 -12.36
N LEU A 118 23.76 6.69 -13.07
CA LEU A 118 24.55 5.67 -13.73
C LEU A 118 24.36 5.83 -15.26
N ASP A 119 25.46 5.85 -16.00
CA ASP A 119 25.38 5.78 -17.45
C ASP A 119 24.94 4.39 -17.93
N ARG A 120 24.76 4.25 -19.26
CA ARG A 120 24.33 2.98 -19.86
C ARG A 120 25.20 1.81 -19.44
N ASP A 121 26.52 1.97 -19.53
CA ASP A 121 27.45 0.85 -19.30
C ASP A 121 27.42 0.40 -17.84
N ALA A 122 27.43 1.36 -16.91
CA ALA A 122 27.31 1.08 -15.48
C ALA A 122 25.95 0.47 -15.12
N THR A 123 24.86 0.95 -15.75
CA THR A 123 23.52 0.41 -15.50
C THR A 123 23.38 -1.03 -16.04
N CYS A 124 23.84 -1.30 -17.26
CA CYS A 124 23.82 -2.63 -17.85
C CYS A 124 24.78 -3.61 -17.14
N ALA A 125 25.86 -3.13 -16.56
CA ALA A 125 26.73 -3.96 -15.71
C ALA A 125 26.01 -4.42 -14.42
N LEU A 126 25.12 -3.59 -13.88
CA LEU A 126 24.30 -3.95 -12.71
C LEU A 126 23.11 -4.86 -13.06
N GLU A 127 22.49 -4.61 -14.21
CA GLU A 127 21.28 -5.33 -14.69
C GLU A 127 21.45 -5.71 -16.15
N PRO A 128 22.14 -6.84 -16.43
CA PRO A 128 22.47 -7.27 -17.78
C PRO A 128 21.25 -7.65 -18.64
N ALA A 129 20.07 -7.79 -18.03
CA ALA A 129 18.83 -8.10 -18.71
C ALA A 129 18.22 -6.90 -19.46
N LEU A 130 18.65 -5.66 -19.12
CA LEU A 130 18.13 -4.43 -19.72
C LEU A 130 18.40 -4.36 -21.21
N GLY A 131 17.43 -3.78 -21.92
CA GLY A 131 17.52 -3.48 -23.34
C GLY A 131 18.30 -2.20 -23.64
N SER A 132 17.87 -1.47 -24.68
CA SER A 132 18.48 -0.19 -25.05
C SER A 132 18.01 0.91 -24.10
N ILE A 133 18.93 1.52 -23.37
CA ILE A 133 18.67 2.59 -22.39
C ILE A 133 19.71 3.71 -22.53
N GLU A 134 19.44 4.87 -21.98
CA GLU A 134 20.41 5.98 -21.86
C GLU A 134 21.16 5.98 -20.51
N GLY A 135 20.60 5.34 -19.50
CA GLY A 135 21.14 5.23 -18.15
C GLY A 135 20.03 5.13 -17.11
N ALA A 136 20.37 5.26 -15.84
CA ALA A 136 19.41 5.21 -14.75
C ALA A 136 19.79 6.09 -13.57
N LEU A 137 18.78 6.56 -12.84
CA LEU A 137 18.95 7.12 -11.51
C LEU A 137 18.83 6.00 -10.48
N PHE A 138 19.91 5.69 -9.79
CA PHE A 138 19.95 4.64 -8.78
C PHE A 138 19.68 5.19 -7.38
N VAL A 139 18.62 4.71 -6.73
CA VAL A 139 18.29 5.05 -5.34
C VAL A 139 18.46 3.81 -4.47
N THR A 140 19.53 3.77 -3.71
CA THR A 140 19.96 2.58 -2.95
C THR A 140 19.11 2.27 -1.74
N THR A 141 18.38 3.26 -1.19
CA THR A 141 17.58 3.11 0.03
C THR A 141 16.23 2.45 -0.21
N HIS A 142 15.81 2.30 -1.46
CA HIS A 142 14.54 1.69 -1.83
C HIS A 142 14.54 0.18 -1.67
N GLY A 143 13.34 -0.39 -1.56
CA GLY A 143 13.16 -1.81 -1.41
C GLY A 143 11.77 -2.28 -1.82
N TYR A 144 11.49 -3.53 -1.51
CA TYR A 144 10.16 -4.11 -1.67
C TYR A 144 9.88 -5.15 -0.60
N VAL A 145 8.60 -5.43 -0.41
CA VAL A 145 8.11 -6.50 0.46
C VAL A 145 7.01 -7.28 -0.25
N ALA A 146 6.90 -8.57 0.02
CA ALA A 146 5.78 -9.38 -0.44
C ALA A 146 4.49 -8.96 0.27
N ALA A 147 3.72 -8.04 -0.34
CA ALA A 147 2.61 -7.38 0.33
C ALA A 147 1.49 -8.32 0.80
N PRO A 148 1.03 -9.33 0.03
CA PRO A 148 0.06 -10.31 0.51
C PRO A 148 0.59 -11.14 1.68
N GLU A 149 1.83 -11.62 1.59
CA GLU A 149 2.50 -12.43 2.62
C GLU A 149 2.73 -11.63 3.90
N LEU A 150 3.18 -10.37 3.77
CA LEU A 150 3.29 -9.45 4.91
C LEU A 150 1.94 -9.24 5.59
N THR A 151 0.86 -9.06 4.81
CA THR A 151 -0.46 -8.83 5.38
C THR A 151 -0.99 -10.08 6.10
N ALA A 152 -0.73 -11.27 5.57
CA ALA A 152 -1.04 -12.51 6.25
C ALA A 152 -0.22 -12.69 7.54
N ALA A 153 1.06 -12.30 7.53
CA ALA A 153 1.90 -12.30 8.72
C ALA A 153 1.41 -11.29 9.78
N LEU A 154 1.00 -10.09 9.36
CA LEU A 154 0.40 -9.09 10.25
C LEU A 154 -0.88 -9.59 10.92
N ALA A 155 -1.75 -10.29 10.16
CA ALA A 155 -2.95 -10.88 10.73
C ALA A 155 -2.60 -11.94 11.78
N ARG A 156 -1.65 -12.85 11.49
CA ARG A 156 -1.18 -13.86 12.45
C ARG A 156 -0.53 -13.23 13.68
N ALA A 157 0.27 -12.18 13.48
CA ALA A 157 0.88 -11.44 14.58
C ALA A 157 -0.17 -10.76 15.47
N ALA A 158 -1.23 -10.20 14.86
CA ALA A 158 -2.35 -9.64 15.61
C ALA A 158 -3.09 -10.73 16.43
N GLU A 159 -3.35 -11.89 15.84
CA GLU A 159 -3.95 -13.04 16.53
C GLU A 159 -3.06 -13.56 17.65
N HIS A 160 -1.73 -13.60 17.47
CA HIS A 160 -0.77 -13.93 18.53
C HIS A 160 -0.92 -13.03 19.76
N HIS A 161 -1.23 -11.75 19.54
CA HIS A 161 -1.51 -10.78 20.59
C HIS A 161 -2.98 -10.71 21.02
N GLY A 162 -3.83 -11.66 20.59
CA GLY A 162 -5.22 -11.80 21.06
C GLY A 162 -6.27 -11.07 20.22
N ALA A 163 -5.93 -10.52 19.04
CA ALA A 163 -6.92 -10.00 18.13
C ALA A 163 -7.78 -11.13 17.52
N THR A 164 -9.01 -10.81 17.15
CA THR A 164 -9.92 -11.76 16.52
C THR A 164 -10.35 -11.30 15.13
N PHE A 165 -10.41 -12.25 14.19
CA PHE A 165 -10.88 -12.00 12.83
C PHE A 165 -12.24 -12.64 12.62
N ARG A 166 -13.18 -11.89 12.05
CA ARG A 166 -14.51 -12.39 11.70
C ARG A 166 -14.82 -12.04 10.25
N ARG A 167 -15.16 -13.03 9.46
CA ARG A 167 -15.65 -12.79 8.11
C ARG A 167 -17.07 -12.25 8.16
N SER A 168 -17.24 -10.96 7.91
CA SER A 168 -18.51 -10.27 7.93
C SER A 168 -18.44 -8.96 7.18
N ARG A 169 -19.49 -8.65 6.40
CA ARG A 169 -19.60 -7.37 5.69
C ARG A 169 -20.19 -6.32 6.61
N ALA A 170 -19.48 -5.21 6.81
CA ALA A 170 -20.06 -4.01 7.40
C ALA A 170 -20.99 -3.34 6.38
N GLU A 171 -22.18 -2.99 6.78
CA GLU A 171 -23.19 -2.36 5.94
C GLU A 171 -23.38 -0.89 6.28
N ARG A 172 -23.34 -0.54 7.57
CA ARG A 172 -23.38 0.83 8.05
C ARG A 172 -22.86 0.95 9.48
N ILE A 173 -22.50 2.17 9.85
CA ILE A 173 -22.05 2.55 11.18
C ILE A 173 -23.09 3.51 11.76
N GLU A 174 -23.47 3.30 13.01
CA GLU A 174 -24.43 4.12 13.73
C GLU A 174 -23.84 4.58 15.07
N ARG A 175 -24.18 5.81 15.49
CA ARG A 175 -23.91 6.24 16.86
C ARG A 175 -25.08 5.83 17.76
N VAL A 176 -24.77 5.09 18.81
CA VAL A 176 -25.77 4.64 19.79
C VAL A 176 -25.30 5.07 21.19
N SER A 177 -25.88 6.15 21.67
CA SER A 177 -25.48 6.75 22.97
C SER A 177 -23.96 6.99 23.06
N SER A 178 -23.23 6.22 23.83
CA SER A 178 -21.79 6.39 24.12
C SER A 178 -20.88 5.52 23.24
N HIS A 179 -21.41 4.67 22.39
CA HIS A 179 -20.63 3.74 21.55
C HIS A 179 -21.07 3.78 20.09
N LEU A 180 -20.29 3.13 19.24
CA LEU A 180 -20.59 2.93 17.83
C LEU A 180 -21.16 1.53 17.62
N ARG A 181 -22.14 1.43 16.74
CA ARG A 181 -22.73 0.16 16.30
C ARG A 181 -22.45 -0.05 14.83
N VAL A 182 -21.77 -1.13 14.52
CA VAL A 182 -21.57 -1.58 13.14
C VAL A 182 -22.60 -2.65 12.82
N VAL A 183 -23.50 -2.33 11.89
CA VAL A 183 -24.51 -3.26 11.38
C VAL A 183 -23.85 -4.12 10.31
N THR A 184 -24.07 -5.43 10.40
CA THR A 184 -23.59 -6.43 9.45
C THR A 184 -24.71 -7.36 9.05
N ALA A 185 -24.57 -8.07 7.92
CA ALA A 185 -25.56 -9.07 7.50
C ALA A 185 -25.84 -10.18 8.54
N SER A 186 -24.88 -10.40 9.47
CA SER A 186 -24.99 -11.44 10.53
C SER A 186 -25.34 -10.88 11.91
N GLY A 187 -25.78 -9.62 11.99
CA GLY A 187 -26.14 -8.94 13.23
C GLY A 187 -25.32 -7.67 13.46
N ALA A 188 -25.48 -7.04 14.62
CA ALA A 188 -24.77 -5.83 14.96
C ALA A 188 -23.60 -6.10 15.91
N ILE A 189 -22.54 -5.29 15.81
CA ILE A 189 -21.38 -5.29 16.71
C ILE A 189 -21.26 -3.90 17.32
N ASP A 190 -21.33 -3.83 18.64
CA ASP A 190 -21.11 -2.60 19.38
C ASP A 190 -19.62 -2.45 19.72
N ALA A 191 -19.06 -1.27 19.52
CA ALA A 191 -17.65 -0.98 19.79
C ALA A 191 -17.47 0.41 20.41
N ASP A 192 -16.50 0.54 21.31
CA ASP A 192 -16.18 1.85 21.89
C ASP A 192 -15.50 2.75 20.85
N ARG A 193 -14.67 2.14 19.99
CA ARG A 193 -14.04 2.80 18.83
C ARG A 193 -14.14 1.93 17.59
N VAL A 194 -14.28 2.57 16.42
CA VAL A 194 -14.27 1.92 15.12
C VAL A 194 -13.16 2.53 14.27
N VAL A 195 -12.27 1.69 13.75
CA VAL A 195 -11.25 2.08 12.75
C VAL A 195 -11.75 1.69 11.37
N LEU A 196 -11.95 2.67 10.50
CA LEU A 196 -12.41 2.47 9.14
C LEU A 196 -11.22 2.35 8.18
N ALA A 197 -10.80 1.12 7.92
CA ALA A 197 -9.69 0.75 7.04
C ALA A 197 -10.17 0.02 5.78
N ALA A 198 -11.40 0.35 5.30
CA ALA A 198 -12.11 -0.35 4.24
C ALA A 198 -11.62 -0.01 2.80
N GLY A 199 -10.47 0.67 2.66
CA GLY A 199 -9.88 0.99 1.36
C GLY A 199 -10.89 1.71 0.45
N SER A 200 -11.02 1.26 -0.79
CA SER A 200 -11.92 1.86 -1.79
C SER A 200 -13.41 1.78 -1.42
N TRP A 201 -13.78 0.88 -0.51
CA TRP A 201 -15.18 0.73 -0.05
C TRP A 201 -15.55 1.68 1.09
N THR A 202 -14.63 2.50 1.56
CA THR A 202 -14.87 3.47 2.65
C THR A 202 -16.06 4.38 2.36
N GLY A 203 -16.19 4.90 1.13
CA GLY A 203 -17.29 5.79 0.74
C GLY A 203 -18.67 5.12 0.84
N ALA A 204 -18.78 3.82 0.58
CA ALA A 204 -20.05 3.09 0.67
C ALA A 204 -20.52 2.89 2.13
N LEU A 205 -19.59 2.84 3.09
CA LEU A 205 -19.88 2.70 4.52
C LEU A 205 -20.19 4.05 5.18
N ALA A 206 -19.70 5.12 4.58
CA ALA A 206 -19.79 6.46 5.15
C ALA A 206 -21.21 7.05 5.08
N GLY A 207 -22.08 6.63 4.15
CA GLY A 207 -23.45 7.17 3.98
C GLY A 207 -23.46 8.70 3.77
N ASP A 208 -24.65 9.30 3.69
CA ASP A 208 -24.82 10.75 3.44
C ASP A 208 -24.28 11.65 4.57
N ARG A 209 -24.11 11.11 5.77
CA ARG A 209 -23.56 11.84 6.93
C ARG A 209 -22.02 11.88 6.95
N TRP A 210 -21.38 11.10 6.07
CA TRP A 210 -19.93 10.90 6.03
C TRP A 210 -19.33 11.44 4.72
N ALA A 211 -19.95 12.44 4.11
CA ALA A 211 -19.50 13.09 2.89
C ALA A 211 -18.01 13.55 2.93
N ALA A 212 -17.41 13.51 4.12
CA ALA A 212 -16.01 13.87 4.36
C ALA A 212 -14.98 12.80 3.97
N ALA A 213 -15.37 11.66 3.38
CA ALA A 213 -14.43 10.63 2.94
C ALA A 213 -14.55 10.37 1.42
N PRO A 214 -14.09 11.29 0.56
CA PRO A 214 -14.20 11.15 -0.89
C PRO A 214 -13.15 10.18 -1.42
N VAL A 215 -13.26 8.91 -1.03
CA VAL A 215 -12.39 7.84 -1.50
C VAL A 215 -13.03 7.16 -2.71
N ARG A 216 -12.29 7.12 -3.82
CA ARG A 216 -12.72 6.47 -5.06
C ARG A 216 -11.79 5.31 -5.44
N PRO A 217 -12.31 4.26 -6.09
CA PRO A 217 -11.49 3.19 -6.59
C PRO A 217 -10.73 3.61 -7.86
N VAL A 218 -9.44 3.25 -7.92
CA VAL A 218 -8.62 3.33 -9.15
C VAL A 218 -8.06 1.94 -9.41
N ARG A 219 -8.50 1.32 -10.51
CA ARG A 219 -8.06 -0.03 -10.88
C ARG A 219 -6.59 -0.02 -11.26
N GLY A 220 -5.86 -1.05 -10.80
CA GLY A 220 -4.54 -1.39 -11.26
C GLY A 220 -4.43 -2.87 -11.56
N GLN A 221 -3.82 -3.21 -12.69
CA GLN A 221 -3.49 -4.57 -13.07
C GLN A 221 -1.99 -4.78 -12.87
N LEU A 222 -1.62 -5.96 -12.38
CA LEU A 222 -0.27 -6.38 -12.06
C LEU A 222 -0.04 -7.76 -12.64
N LEU A 223 0.97 -7.93 -13.49
CA LEU A 223 1.33 -9.23 -14.05
C LEU A 223 2.37 -9.93 -13.19
N GLN A 224 2.36 -11.26 -13.22
CA GLN A 224 3.46 -12.09 -12.75
C GLN A 224 3.99 -12.93 -13.90
N LEU A 225 5.29 -12.81 -14.15
CA LEU A 225 6.00 -13.49 -15.23
C LEU A 225 7.07 -14.42 -14.64
N GLY A 226 7.10 -15.67 -15.08
CA GLY A 226 8.20 -16.58 -14.81
C GLY A 226 9.40 -16.21 -15.68
N TRP A 227 10.49 -15.77 -15.07
CA TRP A 227 11.66 -15.23 -15.74
C TRP A 227 12.75 -16.29 -15.96
N GLN A 228 13.31 -16.35 -17.16
CA GLN A 228 14.36 -17.28 -17.54
C GLN A 228 15.58 -16.60 -18.17
N GLY A 229 15.57 -15.26 -18.25
CA GLY A 229 16.69 -14.45 -18.73
C GLY A 229 17.77 -14.25 -17.67
N PRO A 230 18.75 -13.37 -17.93
CA PRO A 230 19.73 -12.95 -16.92
C PRO A 230 19.01 -12.45 -15.66
N PRO A 231 19.56 -12.67 -14.46
CA PRO A 231 18.91 -12.27 -13.22
C PRO A 231 18.57 -10.78 -13.21
N VAL A 232 17.33 -10.45 -12.83
CA VAL A 232 16.91 -9.10 -12.46
C VAL A 232 17.02 -9.03 -10.94
N THR A 233 17.82 -8.12 -10.42
CA THR A 233 18.19 -8.10 -9.00
C THR A 233 17.71 -6.84 -8.29
N ARG A 234 17.39 -5.79 -9.01
CA ARG A 234 16.90 -4.50 -8.52
C ARG A 234 15.49 -4.22 -8.99
N ILE A 235 14.81 -3.31 -8.33
CA ILE A 235 13.56 -2.77 -8.84
C ILE A 235 13.90 -1.92 -10.07
N LEU A 236 13.28 -2.21 -11.22
CA LEU A 236 13.38 -1.40 -12.41
C LEU A 236 12.14 -0.53 -12.52
N TRP A 237 12.32 0.76 -12.66
CA TRP A 237 11.25 1.72 -12.80
C TRP A 237 11.38 2.43 -14.15
N GLY A 238 10.53 2.07 -15.09
CA GLY A 238 10.45 2.69 -16.41
C GLY A 238 9.33 3.72 -16.48
N PRO A 239 9.21 4.41 -17.63
CA PRO A 239 8.16 5.40 -17.83
C PRO A 239 6.74 4.82 -17.70
N GLU A 240 6.51 3.62 -18.25
CA GLU A 240 5.18 3.02 -18.36
C GLU A 240 4.94 1.85 -17.41
N CYS A 241 6.01 1.29 -16.82
CA CYS A 241 5.87 0.19 -15.84
C CYS A 241 7.03 0.17 -14.84
N TYR A 242 6.82 -0.56 -13.76
CA TYR A 242 7.88 -1.02 -12.89
C TYR A 242 7.98 -2.54 -12.92
N ILE A 243 9.18 -3.07 -12.65
CA ILE A 243 9.45 -4.50 -12.57
C ILE A 243 10.09 -4.79 -11.22
N VAL A 244 9.51 -5.73 -10.47
CA VAL A 244 9.98 -6.12 -9.14
C VAL A 244 10.39 -7.59 -9.16
N PRO A 245 11.67 -7.91 -8.94
CA PRO A 245 12.11 -9.29 -8.85
C PRO A 245 11.60 -9.95 -7.57
N ARG A 246 11.29 -11.25 -7.64
CA ARG A 246 10.82 -12.04 -6.50
C ARG A 246 11.83 -13.13 -6.15
N ALA A 247 11.80 -13.59 -4.90
CA ALA A 247 12.71 -14.63 -4.42
C ALA A 247 12.52 -15.97 -5.13
N ASP A 248 11.34 -16.24 -5.69
CA ASP A 248 11.02 -17.42 -6.49
C ASP A 248 11.52 -17.36 -7.95
N GLY A 249 12.21 -16.28 -8.33
CA GLY A 249 12.69 -16.04 -9.67
C GLY A 249 11.64 -15.46 -10.63
N SER A 250 10.42 -15.19 -10.17
CA SER A 250 9.41 -14.49 -10.97
C SER A 250 9.62 -12.98 -10.94
N LEU A 251 9.01 -12.29 -11.89
CA LEU A 251 8.96 -10.83 -11.96
C LEU A 251 7.51 -10.37 -11.81
N LEU A 252 7.29 -9.34 -10.98
CA LEU A 252 6.03 -8.61 -10.96
C LEU A 252 6.17 -7.38 -11.85
N VAL A 253 5.23 -7.21 -12.79
CA VAL A 253 5.17 -6.07 -13.71
C VAL A 253 3.92 -5.26 -13.46
N GLY A 254 4.06 -4.01 -13.14
CA GLY A 254 2.94 -3.12 -12.82
C GLY A 254 3.18 -1.68 -13.27
N ALA A 255 2.17 -0.87 -13.29
CA ALA A 255 0.79 -1.26 -13.13
C ALA A 255 -0.09 -0.28 -13.90
N THR A 256 -1.18 -0.77 -14.42
CA THR A 256 -2.17 0.12 -15.06
C THR A 256 -2.78 1.10 -14.03
N VAL A 257 -3.32 2.21 -14.54
CA VAL A 257 -4.07 3.20 -13.76
C VAL A 257 -5.37 3.51 -14.52
N GLU A 258 -6.50 3.02 -13.99
CA GLU A 258 -7.75 3.03 -14.72
C GLU A 258 -8.90 3.51 -13.83
N ASP A 259 -9.64 4.54 -14.27
CA ASP A 259 -10.83 5.04 -13.60
C ASP A 259 -12.08 4.33 -14.17
N VAL A 260 -12.42 3.19 -13.58
CA VAL A 260 -13.50 2.29 -14.06
C VAL A 260 -14.45 1.88 -12.93
N GLY A 261 -14.47 2.65 -11.85
CA GLY A 261 -15.27 2.34 -10.68
C GLY A 261 -14.82 1.01 -10.02
N PHE A 262 -15.78 0.23 -9.56
CA PHE A 262 -15.52 -1.04 -8.86
C PHE A 262 -15.36 -2.25 -9.80
N ASP A 263 -14.92 -2.04 -11.03
CA ASP A 263 -14.63 -3.14 -11.96
C ASP A 263 -13.27 -3.78 -11.66
N GLU A 264 -13.26 -4.99 -11.09
CA GLU A 264 -12.06 -5.75 -10.73
C GLU A 264 -11.64 -6.79 -11.82
N ARG A 265 -12.18 -6.68 -13.04
CA ARG A 265 -11.80 -7.60 -14.11
C ARG A 265 -10.44 -7.23 -14.71
N ALA A 266 -9.61 -8.23 -14.97
CA ALA A 266 -8.43 -8.06 -15.82
C ALA A 266 -8.88 -7.86 -17.28
N THR A 267 -8.16 -7.01 -18.02
CA THR A 267 -8.47 -6.73 -19.42
C THR A 267 -7.32 -7.11 -20.34
N ALA A 268 -7.65 -7.57 -21.56
CA ALA A 268 -6.63 -7.88 -22.56
C ALA A 268 -5.77 -6.64 -22.91
N ALA A 269 -6.36 -5.44 -22.90
CA ALA A 269 -5.63 -4.20 -23.14
C ALA A 269 -4.59 -3.95 -22.04
N GLY A 270 -4.98 -4.00 -20.77
CA GLY A 270 -4.03 -3.77 -19.66
C GLY A 270 -2.93 -4.82 -19.60
N VAL A 271 -3.24 -6.08 -19.91
CA VAL A 271 -2.22 -7.14 -20.01
C VAL A 271 -1.24 -6.85 -21.15
N ARG A 272 -1.73 -6.50 -22.34
CA ARG A 272 -0.89 -6.12 -23.49
C ARG A 272 0.00 -4.94 -23.16
N ASP A 273 -0.55 -3.86 -22.67
CA ASP A 273 0.18 -2.61 -22.40
C ASP A 273 1.32 -2.84 -21.40
N LEU A 274 1.08 -3.65 -20.35
CA LEU A 274 2.12 -4.02 -19.39
C LEU A 274 3.18 -4.97 -19.97
N LEU A 275 2.80 -5.90 -20.87
CA LEU A 275 3.76 -6.76 -21.55
C LEU A 275 4.64 -5.95 -22.50
N ASP A 276 4.05 -5.04 -23.29
CA ASP A 276 4.77 -4.17 -24.20
C ASP A 276 5.79 -3.32 -23.42
N ALA A 277 5.35 -2.66 -22.34
CA ALA A 277 6.22 -1.85 -21.49
C ALA A 277 7.35 -2.66 -20.80
N ALA A 278 7.03 -3.86 -20.32
CA ALA A 278 8.04 -4.73 -19.70
C ALA A 278 9.08 -5.22 -20.72
N CYS A 279 8.64 -5.56 -21.94
CA CYS A 279 9.52 -6.04 -23.02
C CYS A 279 10.37 -4.92 -23.64
N GLU A 280 9.94 -3.66 -23.53
CA GLU A 280 10.78 -2.51 -23.87
C GLU A 280 11.98 -2.41 -22.92
N LEU A 281 11.77 -2.60 -21.61
CA LEU A 281 12.85 -2.62 -20.62
C LEU A 281 13.67 -3.90 -20.67
N LEU A 282 13.02 -5.05 -20.79
CA LEU A 282 13.60 -6.39 -20.79
C LEU A 282 13.23 -7.13 -22.09
N PRO A 283 13.97 -6.99 -23.19
CA PRO A 283 13.60 -7.56 -24.49
C PRO A 283 13.38 -9.07 -24.50
N GLN A 284 14.05 -9.80 -23.60
CA GLN A 284 13.84 -11.25 -23.43
C GLN A 284 12.49 -11.58 -22.76
N GLY A 285 11.75 -10.57 -22.29
CA GLY A 285 10.44 -10.72 -21.67
C GLY A 285 9.39 -11.39 -22.55
N TRP A 286 9.52 -11.27 -23.89
CA TRP A 286 8.66 -11.99 -24.83
C TRP A 286 8.77 -13.53 -24.73
N GLY A 287 9.85 -14.04 -24.18
CA GLY A 287 10.03 -15.47 -23.88
C GLY A 287 9.63 -15.88 -22.45
N ALA A 288 9.22 -14.94 -21.62
CA ALA A 288 8.82 -15.22 -20.24
C ALA A 288 7.52 -16.01 -20.17
N THR A 289 7.37 -16.85 -19.15
CA THR A 289 6.13 -17.57 -18.89
C THR A 289 5.11 -16.65 -18.26
N PHE A 290 3.96 -16.43 -18.89
CA PHE A 290 2.84 -15.74 -18.26
C PHE A 290 2.25 -16.62 -17.14
N MET A 291 2.32 -16.17 -15.89
CA MET A 291 1.84 -16.93 -14.73
C MET A 291 0.44 -16.51 -14.33
N ASN A 292 0.22 -15.23 -14.07
CA ASN A 292 -1.09 -14.69 -13.70
C ASN A 292 -1.16 -13.16 -13.86
N VAL A 293 -2.39 -12.65 -13.73
CA VAL A 293 -2.69 -11.23 -13.57
C VAL A 293 -3.48 -11.03 -12.28
N ARG A 294 -3.12 -10.01 -11.52
CA ARG A 294 -3.83 -9.60 -10.31
C ARG A 294 -4.44 -8.22 -10.53
N VAL A 295 -5.62 -8.01 -9.97
CA VAL A 295 -6.33 -6.73 -10.07
C VAL A 295 -6.63 -6.20 -8.67
N GLY A 296 -6.42 -4.92 -8.47
CA GLY A 296 -6.74 -4.25 -7.21
C GLY A 296 -7.31 -2.86 -7.44
N LEU A 297 -8.16 -2.43 -6.51
CA LEU A 297 -8.76 -1.11 -6.52
C LEU A 297 -8.04 -0.24 -5.48
N ARG A 298 -7.19 0.67 -5.97
CA ARG A 298 -6.48 1.60 -5.10
C ARG A 298 -7.45 2.62 -4.52
N PRO A 299 -7.44 2.88 -3.20
CA PRO A 299 -8.28 3.90 -2.58
C PRO A 299 -7.68 5.29 -2.80
N ALA A 300 -8.11 6.00 -3.83
CA ALA A 300 -7.64 7.35 -4.12
C ALA A 300 -8.50 8.40 -3.43
N THR A 301 -7.86 9.43 -2.92
CA THR A 301 -8.46 10.69 -2.44
C THR A 301 -8.25 11.78 -3.48
N PRO A 302 -8.96 12.92 -3.41
CA PRO A 302 -8.79 14.02 -4.37
C PRO A 302 -7.39 14.66 -4.39
N ASP A 303 -6.65 14.57 -3.29
CA ASP A 303 -5.31 15.14 -3.10
C ASP A 303 -4.21 14.07 -3.01
N ASP A 304 -4.55 12.82 -3.27
CA ASP A 304 -3.69 11.63 -3.19
C ASP A 304 -3.03 11.41 -1.81
N LEU A 305 -3.41 12.15 -0.77
CA LEU A 305 -2.96 11.96 0.61
C LEU A 305 -3.90 11.02 1.36
N PRO A 306 -3.38 10.19 2.27
CA PRO A 306 -4.22 9.33 3.09
C PRO A 306 -5.23 10.11 3.95
N LEU A 307 -6.33 9.44 4.29
CA LEU A 307 -7.26 9.86 5.33
C LEU A 307 -6.92 9.11 6.62
N VAL A 308 -6.29 9.79 7.57
CA VAL A 308 -5.90 9.21 8.86
C VAL A 308 -6.24 10.18 10.00
N GLY A 309 -6.96 9.68 10.99
CA GLY A 309 -7.33 10.47 12.16
C GLY A 309 -8.80 10.34 12.55
N GLU A 310 -9.20 11.06 13.59
CA GLU A 310 -10.57 11.06 14.08
C GLU A 310 -11.51 11.74 13.09
N GLY A 311 -12.69 11.13 12.89
CA GLY A 311 -13.79 11.72 12.17
C GLY A 311 -14.61 12.66 13.05
N GLU A 312 -15.65 13.28 12.46
CA GLU A 312 -16.59 14.12 13.22
C GLU A 312 -17.40 13.31 14.25
N THR A 313 -17.61 12.03 14.00
CA THR A 313 -18.28 11.16 14.97
C THR A 313 -17.26 10.65 15.97
N GLU A 314 -17.51 10.96 17.24
CA GLU A 314 -16.71 10.52 18.37
C GLU A 314 -16.55 8.98 18.36
N GLY A 315 -15.31 8.52 18.51
CA GLY A 315 -14.98 7.09 18.48
C GLY A 315 -14.73 6.53 17.08
N LEU A 316 -14.98 7.27 15.99
CA LEU A 316 -14.65 6.84 14.64
C LEU A 316 -13.29 7.39 14.21
N VAL A 317 -12.40 6.48 13.79
CA VAL A 317 -11.06 6.78 13.28
C VAL A 317 -10.96 6.29 11.83
N TYR A 318 -10.52 7.14 10.94
CA TYR A 318 -10.23 6.79 9.55
C TYR A 318 -8.77 6.33 9.40
N ALA A 319 -8.54 5.33 8.59
CA ALA A 319 -7.22 4.88 8.16
C ALA A 319 -7.33 4.29 6.73
N THR A 320 -7.50 5.15 5.75
CA THR A 320 -7.81 4.78 4.36
C THR A 320 -7.24 5.79 3.37
N GLY A 321 -7.54 5.65 2.07
CA GLY A 321 -7.15 6.64 1.07
C GLY A 321 -5.65 6.66 0.73
N HIS A 322 -4.92 5.60 1.04
CA HIS A 322 -3.46 5.53 0.84
C HIS A 322 -3.03 5.42 -0.62
N TYR A 323 -3.96 5.33 -1.56
CA TYR A 323 -3.74 5.23 -3.00
C TYR A 323 -2.67 4.18 -3.35
N ARG A 324 -1.51 4.61 -3.89
CA ARG A 324 -0.39 3.74 -4.27
C ARG A 324 0.53 3.40 -3.09
N ASN A 325 0.47 4.18 -2.00
CA ASN A 325 1.43 4.16 -0.91
C ASN A 325 1.01 3.32 0.30
N GLY A 326 -0.07 2.52 0.21
CA GLY A 326 -0.61 1.77 1.35
C GLY A 326 0.40 0.80 1.97
N VAL A 327 1.21 0.11 1.18
CA VAL A 327 2.26 -0.76 1.71
C VAL A 327 3.35 0.06 2.36
N LEU A 328 3.90 1.05 1.66
CA LEU A 328 4.95 1.92 2.19
C LEU A 328 4.56 2.58 3.52
N LEU A 329 3.31 3.06 3.62
CA LEU A 329 2.85 3.82 4.79
C LEU A 329 2.28 2.96 5.92
N ALA A 330 2.16 1.63 5.75
CA ALA A 330 1.52 0.76 6.73
C ALA A 330 2.13 0.85 8.15
N PRO A 331 3.45 0.77 8.37
CA PRO A 331 4.01 0.84 9.72
C PRO A 331 3.77 2.19 10.38
N LEU A 332 3.95 3.29 9.66
CA LEU A 332 3.71 4.63 10.20
C LEU A 332 2.22 4.86 10.51
N THR A 333 1.32 4.49 9.59
CA THR A 333 -0.13 4.60 9.80
C THR A 333 -0.57 3.83 11.04
N ALA A 334 -0.08 2.58 11.19
CA ALA A 334 -0.40 1.76 12.36
C ALA A 334 0.04 2.42 13.66
N ARG A 335 1.26 2.96 13.70
CA ARG A 335 1.79 3.67 14.84
C ARG A 335 0.99 4.92 15.18
N LEU A 336 0.70 5.77 14.17
CA LEU A 336 -0.07 7.01 14.36
C LEU A 336 -1.47 6.75 14.92
N VAL A 337 -2.15 5.72 14.38
CA VAL A 337 -3.49 5.34 14.84
C VAL A 337 -3.45 4.74 16.25
N ALA A 338 -2.46 3.91 16.55
CA ALA A 338 -2.32 3.33 17.87
C ALA A 338 -1.96 4.38 18.94
N ASP A 339 -1.04 5.30 18.63
CA ASP A 339 -0.69 6.42 19.50
C ASP A 339 -1.91 7.30 19.81
N LEU A 340 -2.73 7.57 18.76
CA LEU A 340 -3.97 8.33 18.92
C LEU A 340 -5.00 7.62 19.81
N ILE A 341 -5.20 6.31 19.60
CA ILE A 341 -6.23 5.54 20.32
C ILE A 341 -5.83 5.24 21.76
N VAL A 342 -4.57 4.86 22.00
CA VAL A 342 -4.10 4.37 23.31
C VAL A 342 -3.65 5.52 24.20
N GLU A 343 -2.92 6.48 23.62
CA GLU A 343 -2.24 7.55 24.39
C GLU A 343 -2.90 8.91 24.21
N GLY A 344 -3.85 9.06 23.26
CA GLY A 344 -4.40 10.35 22.89
C GLY A 344 -3.39 11.27 22.21
N LYS A 345 -2.24 10.73 21.80
CA LYS A 345 -1.15 11.47 21.19
C LYS A 345 -1.46 11.81 19.73
N ARG A 346 -1.35 13.08 19.39
CA ARG A 346 -1.59 13.60 18.04
C ARG A 346 -0.27 14.01 17.39
N ASP A 347 0.15 13.23 16.39
CA ASP A 347 1.25 13.63 15.52
C ASP A 347 0.79 14.81 14.64
N PRO A 348 1.64 15.84 14.40
CA PRO A 348 1.27 16.98 13.53
C PRO A 348 0.79 16.57 12.14
N ALA A 349 1.27 15.46 11.59
CA ALA A 349 0.80 14.95 10.30
C ALA A 349 -0.70 14.65 10.27
N LEU A 350 -1.30 14.26 11.42
CA LEU A 350 -2.73 13.94 11.50
C LEU A 350 -3.64 15.15 11.22
N GLU A 351 -3.16 16.38 11.44
CA GLU A 351 -3.93 17.59 11.11
C GLU A 351 -4.11 17.72 9.59
N MET A 352 -3.05 17.42 8.82
CA MET A 352 -3.08 17.47 7.36
C MET A 352 -3.76 16.25 6.73
N LEU A 353 -3.77 15.12 7.45
CA LEU A 353 -4.41 13.87 7.00
C LEU A 353 -5.86 13.75 7.49
N ALA A 354 -6.35 14.69 8.29
CA ALA A 354 -7.66 14.64 8.91
C ALA A 354 -8.79 14.51 7.87
N PRO A 355 -9.82 13.68 8.13
CA PRO A 355 -10.97 13.52 7.24
C PRO A 355 -11.69 14.85 6.95
N GLY A 356 -11.76 15.75 7.93
CA GLY A 356 -12.40 17.06 7.82
C GLY A 356 -11.75 18.03 6.82
N ARG A 357 -10.55 17.73 6.27
CA ARG A 357 -9.90 18.61 5.28
C ARG A 357 -10.69 18.76 3.97
N PHE A 358 -11.61 17.83 3.71
CA PHE A 358 -12.52 17.86 2.54
C PHE A 358 -13.91 18.39 2.88
N ALA A 359 -14.22 18.68 4.14
CA ALA A 359 -15.45 19.34 4.50
C ALA A 359 -15.45 20.74 3.86
N SER A 360 -16.46 21.06 3.07
CA SER A 360 -16.62 22.38 2.48
C SER A 360 -16.56 23.42 3.60
N ARG A 361 -15.62 24.35 3.52
CA ARG A 361 -15.66 25.55 4.36
C ARG A 361 -16.86 26.35 3.86
N THR A 362 -18.02 26.10 4.48
CA THR A 362 -19.22 26.92 4.31
C THR A 362 -19.01 28.29 4.94
#